data_c5db72ccc418ee9a3364db789d373e12
#
_entry.id   c5db72ccc418ee9a3364db789d373e12
#
_cell.length_a   1.000
_cell.length_b   1.000
_cell.length_c   1.000
_cell.angle_alpha   90.00
_cell.angle_beta   90.00
_cell.angle_gamma   90.00
#
_symmetry.space_group_name_H-M   'P 1'
#
loop_
_entity.id
_entity.type
_entity.pdbx_description
1 polymer ?
#
loop_
_entity_poly.entity_id
_entity_poly.type
_entity_poly.pdbx_seq_one_letter_code
_entity_poly.pdbx_strand_id
1 'polypeptide(L)'
;MKILSAAPNTGNNICPTNSGIFKPAKAAVKDIQLAVEKLNLADDLLVMAGDNVLDFSLSKFVKFAKEKNTSCVMCHEENELKKQQKTAIITLDGNDLITSYEEKPKEPKGNLAVPPFYCYRACDVKRIQEALENGCGYDAPGSFAAWLSKQAPMHAYVMPGKRYDIGDINSYEYVKSVFSK
;
A
#
# COMPACT_ATOMS: atom_id res chain seq x y z
N MET A 1 11.07 -12.16 -3.76
CA MET A 1 10.07 -11.07 -3.63
C MET A 1 10.11 -10.21 -4.87
N LYS A 2 8.98 -9.94 -5.47
CA LYS A 2 8.81 -9.06 -6.62
C LYS A 2 8.28 -7.69 -6.16
N ILE A 3 8.56 -6.65 -6.92
CA ILE A 3 8.13 -5.27 -6.60
C ILE A 3 7.10 -4.85 -7.65
N LEU A 4 5.94 -4.40 -7.19
CA LEU A 4 4.92 -3.74 -8.01
C LEU A 4 4.78 -2.28 -7.56
N SER A 5 4.94 -1.35 -8.50
CA SER A 5 4.71 0.07 -8.28
C SER A 5 3.52 0.51 -9.12
N ALA A 6 2.50 1.07 -8.49
CA ALA A 6 1.36 1.68 -9.14
C ALA A 6 1.58 3.19 -9.26
N ALA A 7 1.44 3.75 -10.46
CA ALA A 7 1.44 5.19 -10.65
C ALA A 7 0.08 5.78 -10.21
N PRO A 8 0.06 7.03 -9.71
CA PRO A 8 -1.19 7.71 -9.40
C PRO A 8 -2.01 7.91 -10.68
N ASN A 9 -3.32 7.85 -10.51
CA ASN A 9 -4.27 8.03 -11.60
C ASN A 9 -4.40 9.53 -11.96
N THR A 10 -3.35 10.11 -12.51
CA THR A 10 -3.42 11.41 -13.18
C THR A 10 -3.81 11.14 -14.62
N GLY A 11 -5.02 11.45 -15.01
CA GLY A 11 -5.75 11.20 -16.26
C GLY A 11 -5.04 11.04 -17.62
N ASN A 12 -3.71 10.93 -17.67
CA ASN A 12 -2.91 10.85 -18.89
C ASN A 12 -1.64 9.98 -18.75
N ASN A 13 -1.65 8.89 -17.99
CA ASN A 13 -0.45 8.05 -17.87
C ASN A 13 -0.40 6.98 -18.94
N ILE A 14 0.45 7.23 -19.93
CA ILE A 14 0.97 6.24 -20.87
C ILE A 14 2.11 5.50 -20.16
N CYS A 15 1.88 4.26 -19.78
CA CYS A 15 2.98 3.36 -19.41
C CYS A 15 3.66 2.92 -20.74
N PRO A 16 4.97 3.14 -20.95
CA PRO A 16 5.65 2.74 -22.18
C PRO A 16 6.01 1.26 -22.12
N THR A 17 5.04 0.38 -22.24
CA THR A 17 5.25 -0.99 -22.67
C THR A 17 4.40 -1.22 -23.90
N ASN A 18 5.07 -1.60 -24.98
CA ASN A 18 4.56 -1.85 -26.31
C ASN A 18 3.48 -2.95 -26.34
N SER A 19 2.26 -2.67 -25.89
CA SER A 19 1.04 -3.43 -26.25
C SER A 19 -0.19 -2.91 -25.48
N GLY A 20 -1.02 -2.17 -26.16
CA GLY A 20 -2.42 -1.97 -25.78
C GLY A 20 -2.69 -0.81 -24.81
N ILE A 21 -3.62 0.03 -25.22
CA ILE A 21 -4.17 1.14 -24.46
C ILE A 21 -4.86 0.57 -23.20
N PHE A 22 -4.18 0.62 -22.05
CA PHE A 22 -4.86 0.42 -20.76
C PHE A 22 -5.64 1.68 -20.44
N LYS A 23 -6.97 1.60 -20.45
CA LYS A 23 -7.80 2.62 -19.81
C LYS A 23 -7.42 2.65 -18.33
N PRO A 24 -7.24 3.85 -17.71
CA PRO A 24 -6.95 3.95 -16.28
C PRO A 24 -8.13 3.32 -15.52
N ALA A 25 -7.92 2.14 -14.99
CA ALA A 25 -8.90 1.50 -14.15
C ALA A 25 -8.84 2.17 -12.77
N LYS A 26 -9.97 2.67 -12.28
CA LYS A 26 -10.14 3.03 -10.87
C LYS A 26 -10.27 1.74 -10.05
N ALA A 27 -9.22 0.91 -10.02
CA ALA A 27 -9.34 -0.44 -9.50
C ALA A 27 -7.99 -1.00 -9.02
N ALA A 28 -7.35 -0.31 -8.07
CA ALA A 28 -5.98 -0.63 -7.63
C ALA A 28 -5.79 -2.11 -7.24
N VAL A 29 -6.77 -2.76 -6.58
CA VAL A 29 -6.68 -4.18 -6.24
C VAL A 29 -6.75 -5.06 -7.50
N LYS A 30 -7.59 -4.70 -8.49
CA LYS A 30 -7.66 -5.42 -9.78
C LYS A 30 -6.40 -5.22 -10.60
N ASP A 31 -5.73 -4.06 -10.49
CA ASP A 31 -4.46 -3.82 -11.17
C ASP A 31 -3.35 -4.71 -10.57
N ILE A 32 -3.33 -4.90 -9.24
CA ILE A 32 -2.44 -5.86 -8.59
C ILE A 32 -2.76 -7.28 -9.08
N GLN A 33 -4.03 -7.68 -9.10
CA GLN A 33 -4.46 -8.99 -9.60
C GLN A 33 -4.00 -9.22 -11.05
N LEU A 34 -4.27 -8.25 -11.92
CA LEU A 34 -3.88 -8.32 -13.34
C LEU A 34 -2.36 -8.49 -13.50
N ALA A 35 -1.56 -7.75 -12.71
CA ALA A 35 -0.11 -7.87 -12.74
C ALA A 35 0.35 -9.26 -12.27
N VAL A 36 -0.25 -9.79 -11.20
CA VAL A 36 0.03 -11.14 -10.70
C VAL A 36 -0.25 -12.20 -11.75
N GLU A 37 -1.40 -12.11 -12.42
CA GLU A 37 -1.82 -13.06 -13.45
C GLU A 37 -0.96 -12.94 -14.71
N LYS A 38 -0.77 -11.72 -15.24
CA LYS A 38 -0.01 -11.49 -16.48
C LYS A 38 1.46 -11.85 -16.38
N LEU A 39 2.05 -11.64 -15.21
CA LEU A 39 3.46 -11.92 -14.94
C LEU A 39 3.68 -13.30 -14.29
N ASN A 40 2.60 -14.07 -14.07
CA ASN A 40 2.61 -15.36 -13.40
C ASN A 40 3.42 -15.32 -12.09
N LEU A 41 3.12 -14.34 -11.24
CA LEU A 41 3.88 -14.09 -10.01
C LEU A 41 3.47 -15.11 -8.92
N ALA A 42 4.44 -15.87 -8.45
CA ALA A 42 4.26 -16.87 -7.37
C ALA A 42 5.08 -16.52 -6.11
N ASP A 43 5.69 -15.34 -6.08
CA ASP A 43 6.56 -14.86 -5.00
C ASP A 43 5.81 -13.92 -4.04
N ASP A 44 6.45 -13.63 -2.90
CA ASP A 44 6.05 -12.51 -2.04
C ASP A 44 6.12 -11.20 -2.85
N LEU A 45 5.16 -10.31 -2.63
CA LEU A 45 5.06 -9.03 -3.33
C LEU A 45 5.32 -7.85 -2.41
N LEU A 46 6.16 -6.92 -2.85
CA LEU A 46 6.16 -5.55 -2.35
C LEU A 46 5.32 -4.70 -3.30
N VAL A 47 4.20 -4.19 -2.79
CA VAL A 47 3.31 -3.28 -3.51
C VAL A 47 3.51 -1.88 -2.95
N MET A 48 3.71 -0.91 -3.84
CA MET A 48 3.91 0.48 -3.46
C MET A 48 3.29 1.44 -4.48
N ALA A 49 2.81 2.60 -4.01
CA ALA A 49 2.39 3.66 -4.91
C ALA A 49 3.61 4.40 -5.48
N GLY A 50 3.57 4.70 -6.79
CA GLY A 50 4.70 5.27 -7.51
C GLY A 50 4.86 6.79 -7.37
N ASP A 51 3.92 7.45 -6.71
CA ASP A 51 3.90 8.89 -6.42
C ASP A 51 4.51 9.26 -5.05
N ASN A 52 5.20 8.32 -4.44
CA ASN A 52 5.80 8.52 -3.11
C ASN A 52 7.32 8.50 -3.17
N VAL A 53 7.95 9.50 -2.59
CA VAL A 53 9.39 9.55 -2.35
C VAL A 53 9.66 9.33 -0.87
N LEU A 54 10.66 8.52 -0.57
CA LEU A 54 11.07 8.16 0.79
C LEU A 54 12.50 8.66 1.05
N ASP A 55 12.78 9.17 2.25
CA ASP A 55 14.14 9.50 2.69
C ASP A 55 14.84 8.32 3.39
N PHE A 56 14.25 7.14 3.33
CA PHE A 56 14.77 5.91 3.91
C PHE A 56 14.64 4.71 2.96
N SER A 57 15.40 3.65 3.24
CA SER A 57 15.37 2.41 2.46
C SER A 57 14.24 1.47 2.90
N LEU A 58 13.58 0.83 1.94
CA LEU A 58 12.58 -0.21 2.17
C LEU A 58 13.18 -1.55 2.67
N SER A 59 14.51 -1.68 2.69
CA SER A 59 15.20 -2.93 3.06
C SER A 59 14.81 -3.43 4.46
N LYS A 60 14.66 -2.52 5.43
CA LYS A 60 14.25 -2.88 6.79
C LYS A 60 12.81 -3.37 6.85
N PHE A 61 11.91 -2.76 6.08
CA PHE A 61 10.52 -3.20 5.97
C PHE A 61 10.42 -4.60 5.38
N VAL A 62 11.16 -4.85 4.29
CA VAL A 62 11.22 -6.18 3.67
C VAL A 62 11.80 -7.24 4.62
N LYS A 63 12.85 -6.87 5.37
CA LYS A 63 13.44 -7.76 6.38
C LYS A 63 12.43 -8.08 7.48
N PHE A 64 11.76 -7.06 8.02
CA PHE A 64 10.69 -7.19 9.02
C PHE A 64 9.59 -8.15 8.56
N ALA A 65 9.06 -7.98 7.33
CA ALA A 65 8.02 -8.84 6.79
C ALA A 65 8.47 -10.31 6.68
N LYS A 66 9.74 -10.55 6.33
CA LYS A 66 10.32 -11.90 6.30
C LYS A 66 10.46 -12.50 7.70
N GLU A 67 10.88 -11.72 8.69
CA GLU A 67 11.05 -12.16 10.08
C GLU A 67 9.69 -12.47 10.73
N LYS A 68 8.69 -11.62 10.54
CA LYS A 68 7.31 -11.87 11.03
C LYS A 68 6.63 -13.04 10.31
N ASN A 69 7.09 -13.37 9.10
CA ASN A 69 6.53 -14.45 8.26
C ASN A 69 5.02 -14.29 7.99
N THR A 70 4.54 -13.06 7.89
CA THR A 70 3.15 -12.67 7.59
C THR A 70 3.13 -11.59 6.53
N SER A 71 1.98 -11.30 5.94
CA SER A 71 1.78 -10.06 5.20
C SER A 71 1.89 -8.87 6.14
N CYS A 72 2.50 -7.79 5.66
CA CYS A 72 2.80 -6.61 6.47
C CYS A 72 2.45 -5.32 5.74
N VAL A 73 2.13 -4.29 6.50
CA VAL A 73 1.95 -2.92 6.01
C VAL A 73 2.96 -1.98 6.65
N MET A 74 3.23 -0.83 6.03
CA MET A 74 3.85 0.28 6.74
C MET A 74 2.80 1.11 7.45
N CYS A 75 3.19 1.78 8.53
CA CYS A 75 2.36 2.77 9.20
C CYS A 75 3.20 3.94 9.72
N HIS A 76 2.55 5.05 10.00
CA HIS A 76 3.11 6.21 10.68
C HIS A 76 2.03 6.88 11.53
N GLU A 77 2.45 7.67 12.51
CA GLU A 77 1.51 8.47 13.29
C GLU A 77 0.93 9.61 12.43
N GLU A 78 -0.38 9.74 12.45
CA GLU A 78 -1.12 10.86 11.87
C GLU A 78 -2.07 11.40 12.94
N ASN A 79 -1.84 12.65 13.37
CA ASN A 79 -2.59 13.27 14.45
C ASN A 79 -3.70 14.20 13.94
N GLU A 80 -3.76 14.46 12.63
CA GLU A 80 -4.78 15.31 12.04
C GLU A 80 -6.00 14.48 11.64
N LEU A 81 -7.14 14.66 12.32
CA LEU A 81 -8.38 13.92 12.09
C LEU A 81 -8.82 13.91 10.62
N LYS A 82 -8.72 15.06 9.93
CA LYS A 82 -9.10 15.17 8.51
C LYS A 82 -8.24 14.30 7.59
N LYS A 83 -6.98 14.04 7.95
CA LYS A 83 -6.09 13.15 7.23
C LYS A 83 -6.37 11.69 7.58
N GLN A 84 -6.60 11.39 8.86
CA GLN A 84 -7.01 10.05 9.31
C GLN A 84 -8.27 9.57 8.57
N GLN A 85 -9.26 10.46 8.37
CA GLN A 85 -10.50 10.14 7.65
C GLN A 85 -10.32 9.88 6.16
N LYS A 86 -9.14 10.15 5.60
CA LYS A 86 -8.83 9.96 4.17
C LYS A 86 -7.91 8.77 3.88
N THR A 87 -7.41 8.11 4.92
CA THR A 87 -6.49 6.99 4.83
C THR A 87 -6.96 5.81 5.67
N ALA A 88 -6.30 4.67 5.54
CA ALA A 88 -6.53 3.56 6.46
C ALA A 88 -5.91 3.84 7.81
N ILE A 89 -6.61 3.50 8.89
CA ILE A 89 -6.15 3.62 10.27
C ILE A 89 -6.13 2.23 10.90
N ILE A 90 -5.05 1.94 11.62
CA ILE A 90 -4.84 0.66 12.31
C ILE A 90 -4.57 0.86 13.80
N THR A 91 -4.82 -0.21 14.55
CA THR A 91 -4.32 -0.38 15.92
C THR A 91 -3.44 -1.62 16.00
N LEU A 92 -2.46 -1.61 16.88
CA LEU A 92 -1.49 -2.70 17.06
C LEU A 92 -1.52 -3.22 18.48
N ASP A 93 -1.10 -4.47 18.65
CA ASP A 93 -0.69 -4.99 19.97
C ASP A 93 0.80 -4.71 20.24
N GLY A 94 1.31 -5.22 21.37
CA GLY A 94 2.72 -5.05 21.77
C GLY A 94 3.74 -5.80 20.90
N ASN A 95 3.29 -6.59 19.91
CA ASN A 95 4.13 -7.37 19.00
C ASN A 95 4.02 -6.89 17.55
N ASP A 96 3.51 -5.68 17.32
CA ASP A 96 3.24 -5.09 16.01
C ASP A 96 2.14 -5.80 15.21
N LEU A 97 1.35 -6.69 15.83
CA LEU A 97 0.22 -7.35 15.19
C LEU A 97 -0.95 -6.38 15.05
N ILE A 98 -1.54 -6.32 13.87
CA ILE A 98 -2.71 -5.49 13.59
C ILE A 98 -3.93 -6.08 14.31
N THR A 99 -4.51 -5.31 15.22
CA THR A 99 -5.72 -5.68 15.98
C THR A 99 -6.98 -5.08 15.39
N SER A 100 -6.86 -3.96 14.66
CA SER A 100 -7.94 -3.33 13.90
C SER A 100 -7.40 -2.69 12.64
N TYR A 101 -8.15 -2.76 11.54
CA TYR A 101 -7.86 -2.11 10.28
C TYR A 101 -9.14 -1.49 9.72
N GLU A 102 -9.18 -0.17 9.60
CA GLU A 102 -10.34 0.58 9.13
C GLU A 102 -9.94 1.48 7.94
N GLU A 103 -10.51 1.23 6.77
CA GLU A 103 -10.29 2.07 5.59
C GLU A 103 -11.16 3.32 5.66
N LYS A 104 -10.54 4.49 5.69
CA LYS A 104 -11.20 5.82 5.72
C LYS A 104 -12.29 5.93 6.80
N PRO A 105 -11.96 5.65 8.08
CA PRO A 105 -12.96 5.66 9.15
C PRO A 105 -13.50 7.08 9.38
N LYS A 106 -14.80 7.20 9.65
CA LYS A 106 -15.41 8.47 10.07
C LYS A 106 -14.94 8.87 11.48
N GLU A 107 -14.80 7.89 12.35
CA GLU A 107 -14.35 8.01 13.74
C GLU A 107 -13.16 7.05 13.95
N PRO A 108 -11.92 7.50 13.70
CA PRO A 108 -10.74 6.65 13.84
C PRO A 108 -10.54 6.17 15.28
N LYS A 109 -10.25 4.89 15.47
CA LYS A 109 -9.97 4.31 16.81
C LYS A 109 -8.49 4.37 17.21
N GLY A 110 -7.65 4.89 16.35
CA GLY A 110 -6.21 5.03 16.54
C GLY A 110 -5.65 6.18 15.71
N ASN A 111 -4.35 6.35 15.75
CA ASN A 111 -3.64 7.38 14.99
C ASN A 111 -2.56 6.81 14.06
N LEU A 112 -2.49 5.48 13.89
CA LEU A 112 -1.53 4.87 12.96
C LEU A 112 -2.14 4.78 11.56
N ALA A 113 -1.71 5.67 10.68
CA ALA A 113 -2.12 5.72 9.29
C ALA A 113 -1.28 4.77 8.43
N VAL A 114 -1.92 4.10 7.48
CA VAL A 114 -1.29 3.16 6.55
C VAL A 114 -1.10 3.81 5.19
N PRO A 115 0.12 4.21 4.82
CA PRO A 115 0.44 4.63 3.46
C PRO A 115 0.51 3.43 2.53
N PRO A 116 0.49 3.63 1.20
CA PRO A 116 0.40 2.54 0.24
C PRO A 116 1.72 1.78 0.03
N PHE A 117 2.19 1.12 1.10
CA PHE A 117 3.36 0.24 1.13
C PHE A 117 2.98 -1.07 1.82
N TYR A 118 2.91 -2.14 1.04
CA TYR A 118 2.44 -3.45 1.49
C TYR A 118 3.45 -4.54 1.10
N CYS A 119 3.81 -5.42 2.03
CA CYS A 119 4.48 -6.67 1.74
C CYS A 119 3.47 -7.81 1.88
N TYR A 120 3.03 -8.40 0.78
CA TYR A 120 2.12 -9.55 0.79
C TYR A 120 2.90 -10.84 0.62
N ARG A 121 2.58 -11.86 1.44
CA ARG A 121 3.08 -13.22 1.25
C ARG A 121 2.47 -13.86 0.01
N ALA A 122 3.24 -14.71 -0.65
CA ALA A 122 2.79 -15.45 -1.84
C ALA A 122 1.47 -16.22 -1.62
N CYS A 123 1.28 -16.78 -0.42
CA CYS A 123 0.02 -17.47 -0.07
C CYS A 123 -1.17 -16.50 0.00
N ASP A 124 -0.96 -15.27 0.48
CA ASP A 124 -2.00 -14.25 0.59
C ASP A 124 -2.29 -13.59 -0.76
N VAL A 125 -1.27 -13.40 -1.61
CA VAL A 125 -1.44 -12.89 -2.98
C VAL A 125 -2.42 -13.74 -3.78
N LYS A 126 -2.39 -15.06 -3.61
CA LYS A 126 -3.32 -16.00 -4.27
C LYS A 126 -4.79 -15.78 -3.85
N ARG A 127 -5.03 -15.09 -2.75
CA ARG A 127 -6.36 -14.82 -2.20
C ARG A 127 -6.99 -13.54 -2.72
N ILE A 128 -6.33 -12.81 -3.64
CA ILE A 128 -6.88 -11.55 -4.19
C ILE A 128 -8.22 -11.80 -4.91
N GLN A 129 -8.35 -12.88 -5.67
CA GLN A 129 -9.60 -13.24 -6.34
C GLN A 129 -10.70 -13.54 -5.28
N GLU A 130 -10.39 -14.35 -4.26
CA GLU A 130 -11.29 -14.64 -3.14
C GLU A 130 -11.74 -13.34 -2.46
N ALA A 131 -10.82 -12.41 -2.22
CA ALA A 131 -11.10 -11.13 -1.59
C ALA A 131 -12.10 -10.29 -2.41
N LEU A 132 -11.89 -10.20 -3.72
CA LEU A 132 -12.76 -9.45 -4.62
C LEU A 132 -14.17 -10.05 -4.70
N GLU A 133 -14.30 -11.37 -4.65
CA GLU A 133 -15.57 -12.08 -4.62
C GLU A 133 -16.31 -11.94 -3.28
N ASN A 134 -15.58 -11.71 -2.19
CA ASN A 134 -16.11 -11.59 -0.83
C ASN A 134 -16.16 -10.14 -0.31
N GLY A 135 -16.37 -9.17 -1.20
CA GLY A 135 -16.67 -7.80 -0.83
C GLY A 135 -15.46 -6.93 -0.50
N CYS A 136 -14.25 -7.35 -0.86
CA CYS A 136 -13.10 -6.46 -0.87
C CYS A 136 -13.36 -5.30 -1.84
N GLY A 137 -13.21 -4.06 -1.38
CA GLY A 137 -13.21 -2.90 -2.26
C GLY A 137 -12.07 -3.02 -3.29
N TYR A 138 -12.33 -2.57 -4.53
CA TYR A 138 -11.33 -2.68 -5.60
C TYR A 138 -10.59 -1.37 -5.90
N ASP A 139 -11.13 -0.22 -5.44
CA ASP A 139 -10.64 1.12 -5.79
C ASP A 139 -9.34 1.52 -5.09
N ALA A 140 -9.23 1.23 -3.79
CA ALA A 140 -8.07 1.59 -2.99
C ALA A 140 -7.12 0.40 -2.80
N PRO A 141 -5.80 0.58 -2.90
CA PRO A 141 -4.83 -0.50 -2.69
C PRO A 141 -4.90 -1.07 -1.27
N GLY A 142 -5.27 -0.25 -0.28
CA GLY A 142 -5.49 -0.66 1.11
C GLY A 142 -6.69 -1.57 1.34
N SER A 143 -7.65 -1.65 0.40
CA SER A 143 -8.85 -2.48 0.56
C SER A 143 -8.51 -3.96 0.69
N PHE A 144 -7.51 -4.46 -0.04
CA PHE A 144 -7.05 -5.83 0.10
C PHE A 144 -6.41 -6.08 1.46
N ALA A 145 -5.58 -5.18 1.95
CA ALA A 145 -5.00 -5.27 3.29
C ALA A 145 -6.08 -5.25 4.38
N ALA A 146 -7.09 -4.38 4.24
CA ALA A 146 -8.23 -4.31 5.17
C ALA A 146 -9.08 -5.60 5.18
N TRP A 147 -9.26 -6.24 4.04
CA TRP A 147 -9.92 -7.53 3.96
C TRP A 147 -9.04 -8.64 4.56
N LEU A 148 -7.78 -8.69 4.17
CA LEU A 148 -6.83 -9.73 4.59
C LEU A 148 -6.60 -9.71 6.10
N SER A 149 -6.53 -8.54 6.73
CA SER A 149 -6.34 -8.39 8.18
C SER A 149 -7.43 -9.05 9.02
N LYS A 150 -8.61 -9.30 8.43
CA LYS A 150 -9.71 -10.04 9.05
C LYS A 150 -9.65 -11.55 8.82
N GLN A 151 -8.79 -12.00 7.90
CA GLN A 151 -8.69 -13.40 7.46
C GLN A 151 -7.40 -14.08 7.93
N ALA A 152 -6.35 -13.30 8.16
CA ALA A 152 -5.04 -13.80 8.54
C ALA A 152 -4.29 -12.77 9.41
N PRO A 153 -3.34 -13.20 10.25
CA PRO A 153 -2.48 -12.30 10.99
C PRO A 153 -1.68 -11.41 10.03
N MET A 154 -1.69 -10.11 10.31
CA MET A 154 -0.87 -9.11 9.62
C MET A 154 -0.13 -8.24 10.63
N HIS A 155 1.08 -7.84 10.31
CA HIS A 155 1.87 -6.95 11.15
C HIS A 155 2.08 -5.59 10.47
N ALA A 156 2.40 -4.59 11.27
CA ALA A 156 2.73 -3.27 10.75
C ALA A 156 4.12 -2.84 11.17
N TYR A 157 4.82 -2.21 10.23
CA TYR A 157 6.15 -1.65 10.43
C TYR A 157 6.06 -0.12 10.48
N VAL A 158 6.47 0.45 11.62
CA VAL A 158 6.49 1.90 11.77
C VAL A 158 7.60 2.49 10.89
N MET A 159 7.25 3.47 10.07
CA MET A 159 8.21 4.13 9.17
C MET A 159 9.35 4.78 9.95
N PRO A 160 10.62 4.54 9.57
CA PRO A 160 11.77 5.10 10.28
C PRO A 160 12.13 6.53 9.84
N GLY A 161 11.45 7.08 8.86
CA GLY A 161 11.72 8.37 8.25
C GLY A 161 10.48 8.98 7.62
N LYS A 162 10.68 9.90 6.68
CA LYS A 162 9.61 10.67 6.05
C LYS A 162 9.21 10.10 4.69
N ARG A 163 7.92 10.21 4.43
CA ARG A 163 7.29 9.98 3.13
C ARG A 163 6.83 11.32 2.55
N TYR A 164 7.10 11.52 1.29
CA TYR A 164 6.67 12.67 0.51
C TYR A 164 5.72 12.18 -0.58
N ASP A 165 4.48 12.63 -0.54
CA ASP A 165 3.43 12.32 -1.50
C ASP A 165 3.42 13.36 -2.61
N ILE A 166 3.60 12.94 -3.87
CA ILE A 166 3.65 13.83 -5.03
C ILE A 166 2.30 13.78 -5.75
N GLY A 167 1.32 14.51 -5.21
CA GLY A 167 -0.02 14.58 -5.79
C GLY A 167 -0.23 15.74 -6.77
N ASP A 168 0.66 16.75 -6.77
CA ASP A 168 0.57 17.96 -7.61
C ASP A 168 1.94 18.58 -7.88
N ILE A 169 1.97 19.65 -8.69
CA ILE A 169 3.21 20.34 -9.07
C ILE A 169 3.90 21.00 -7.85
N ASN A 170 3.15 21.46 -6.86
CA ASN A 170 3.71 22.13 -5.69
C ASN A 170 4.45 21.12 -4.80
N SER A 171 3.84 19.95 -4.56
CA SER A 171 4.47 18.84 -3.84
C SER A 171 5.70 18.32 -4.59
N TYR A 172 5.66 18.26 -5.92
CA TYR A 172 6.83 17.89 -6.74
C TYR A 172 7.99 18.89 -6.57
N GLU A 173 7.75 20.19 -6.73
CA GLU A 173 8.79 21.22 -6.58
C GLU A 173 9.34 21.27 -5.15
N TYR A 174 8.51 21.06 -4.14
CA TYR A 174 8.95 20.92 -2.76
C TYR A 174 9.91 19.73 -2.60
N VAL A 175 9.51 18.53 -3.04
CA VAL A 175 10.33 17.31 -2.94
C VAL A 175 11.64 17.48 -3.70
N LYS A 176 11.60 18.04 -4.91
CA LYS A 176 12.79 18.38 -5.68
C LYS A 176 13.75 19.29 -4.89
N SER A 177 13.24 20.32 -4.21
CA SER A 177 14.06 21.21 -3.38
C SER A 177 14.72 20.51 -2.19
N VAL A 178 14.08 19.49 -1.62
CA VAL A 178 14.60 18.67 -0.50
C VAL A 178 15.73 17.75 -0.93
N PHE A 179 15.63 17.16 -2.14
CA PHE A 179 16.56 16.13 -2.64
C PHE A 179 17.60 16.65 -3.64
N SER A 180 17.55 17.95 -4.03
CA SER A 180 18.53 18.55 -4.94
C SER A 180 19.78 19.13 -4.24
N LYS A 181 20.07 18.68 -3.02
CA LYS A 181 21.27 19.10 -2.26
C LYS A 181 22.40 18.12 -2.38
#